data_6ad5b6e520e72da071b9466604092fd8
#
_entry.id   6ad5b6e520e72da071b9466604092fd8
#
_cell.length_a   1.000
_cell.length_b   1.000
_cell.length_c   1.000
_cell.angle_alpha   90.00
_cell.angle_beta   90.00
_cell.angle_gamma   90.00
#
_symmetry.space_group_name_H-M   'P 1'
#
loop_
_entity.id
_entity.type
_entity.pdbx_description
1 polymer ?
#
loop_
_entity_poly.entity_id
_entity_poly.type
_entity_poly.pdbx_seq_one_letter_code
_entity_poly.pdbx_strand_id
1 'polypeptide(L)'
;MSDRLKYYMPDKQVRDDFLSTVHYEATRAGLDPQLILSIIQVESDFKKYAISHAGALGYMQIMPFWIETIGSKDHNLFHLRINLRYGCMIFRHYLDIEKGNYFRALGRYNGSLGQSAYPQLVFKAWRTRWNYPSQT
;
A
#
# COMPACT_ATOMS: atom_id res chain seq x y z
N MET A 1 5.12 9.45 -12.15
CA MET A 1 4.92 8.15 -11.50
C MET A 1 5.15 7.00 -12.45
N SER A 2 4.59 7.07 -13.65
CA SER A 2 4.75 5.97 -14.61
C SER A 2 6.22 5.71 -14.95
N ASP A 3 7.03 6.75 -15.11
CA ASP A 3 8.44 6.58 -15.48
C ASP A 3 9.23 5.85 -14.41
N ARG A 4 8.97 6.14 -13.13
CA ARG A 4 9.67 5.46 -12.04
C ARG A 4 9.20 4.02 -11.91
N LEU A 5 7.91 3.78 -12.17
CA LEU A 5 7.36 2.44 -12.07
C LEU A 5 7.78 1.54 -13.23
N LYS A 6 8.25 2.13 -14.33
CA LYS A 6 8.67 1.37 -15.51
C LYS A 6 9.73 0.32 -15.19
N TYR A 7 10.60 0.60 -14.24
CA TYR A 7 11.61 -0.34 -13.81
C TYR A 7 11.00 -1.61 -13.24
N TYR A 8 9.91 -1.46 -12.46
CA TYR A 8 9.24 -2.58 -11.80
C TYR A 8 8.20 -3.24 -12.70
N MET A 9 7.57 -2.48 -13.57
CA MET A 9 6.50 -2.91 -14.46
C MET A 9 6.75 -2.38 -15.86
N PRO A 10 7.56 -3.08 -16.67
CA PRO A 10 7.92 -2.58 -18.01
C PRO A 10 6.74 -2.53 -18.99
N ASP A 11 5.78 -3.45 -18.84
CA ASP A 11 4.62 -3.49 -19.73
C ASP A 11 3.70 -2.29 -19.44
N LYS A 12 3.47 -1.47 -20.45
CA LYS A 12 2.70 -0.24 -20.30
C LYS A 12 1.27 -0.49 -19.86
N GLN A 13 0.62 -1.51 -20.41
CA GLN A 13 -0.77 -1.83 -20.06
C GLN A 13 -0.88 -2.27 -18.61
N VAL A 14 0.02 -3.13 -18.17
CA VAL A 14 0.08 -3.58 -16.76
C VAL A 14 0.31 -2.40 -15.84
N ARG A 15 1.23 -1.53 -16.21
CA ARG A 15 1.58 -0.35 -15.42
C ARG A 15 0.42 0.63 -15.32
N ASP A 16 -0.28 0.87 -16.43
CA ASP A 16 -1.42 1.78 -16.45
C ASP A 16 -2.57 1.24 -15.60
N ASP A 17 -2.84 -0.06 -15.70
CA ASP A 17 -3.88 -0.71 -14.88
C ASP A 17 -3.52 -0.63 -13.40
N PHE A 18 -2.26 -0.85 -13.08
CA PHE A 18 -1.79 -0.77 -11.69
C PHE A 18 -1.97 0.64 -11.14
N LEU A 19 -1.50 1.65 -11.87
CA LEU A 19 -1.58 3.04 -11.41
C LEU A 19 -3.02 3.52 -11.29
N SER A 20 -3.90 3.15 -12.23
CA SER A 20 -5.30 3.53 -12.13
C SER A 20 -5.97 2.86 -10.93
N THR A 21 -5.61 1.64 -10.61
CA THR A 21 -6.14 0.94 -9.43
C THR A 21 -5.64 1.59 -8.15
N VAL A 22 -4.36 1.93 -8.08
CA VAL A 22 -3.81 2.66 -6.92
C VAL A 22 -4.55 3.96 -6.71
N HIS A 23 -4.72 4.74 -7.77
CA HIS A 23 -5.41 6.02 -7.70
C HIS A 23 -6.85 5.84 -7.20
N TYR A 24 -7.56 4.89 -7.77
CA TYR A 24 -8.95 4.64 -7.40
C TYR A 24 -9.10 4.22 -5.94
N GLU A 25 -8.34 3.22 -5.51
CA GLU A 25 -8.50 2.69 -4.16
C GLU A 25 -7.99 3.65 -3.09
N ALA A 26 -6.90 4.36 -3.36
CA ALA A 26 -6.39 5.37 -2.43
C ALA A 26 -7.38 6.51 -2.29
N THR A 27 -7.85 7.06 -3.40
CA THR A 27 -8.78 8.18 -3.40
C THR A 27 -10.09 7.80 -2.71
N ARG A 28 -10.59 6.60 -2.97
CA ARG A 28 -11.80 6.08 -2.34
C ARG A 28 -11.67 6.04 -0.82
N ALA A 29 -10.48 5.72 -0.32
CA ALA A 29 -10.21 5.68 1.12
C ALA A 29 -9.77 7.04 1.69
N GLY A 30 -9.73 8.08 0.86
CA GLY A 30 -9.29 9.40 1.31
C GLY A 30 -7.80 9.48 1.58
N LEU A 31 -6.99 8.73 0.83
CA LEU A 31 -5.55 8.65 1.01
C LEU A 31 -4.82 9.15 -0.24
N ASP A 32 -3.60 9.64 -0.04
CA ASP A 32 -2.73 10.06 -1.14
C ASP A 32 -2.23 8.82 -1.90
N PRO A 33 -2.48 8.73 -3.23
CA PRO A 33 -1.97 7.61 -4.01
C PRO A 33 -0.45 7.45 -3.92
N GLN A 34 0.28 8.54 -3.77
CA GLN A 34 1.74 8.49 -3.66
C GLN A 34 2.18 7.83 -2.36
N LEU A 35 1.42 8.02 -1.28
CA LEU A 35 1.66 7.29 -0.04
C LEU A 35 1.44 5.79 -0.24
N ILE A 36 0.40 5.41 -0.94
CA ILE A 36 0.11 4.00 -1.20
C ILE A 36 1.23 3.37 -2.04
N LEU A 37 1.73 4.07 -3.05
CA LEU A 37 2.89 3.58 -3.81
C LEU A 37 4.11 3.38 -2.91
N SER A 38 4.31 4.27 -1.95
CA SER A 38 5.42 4.17 -1.00
C SER A 38 5.27 2.95 -0.09
N ILE A 39 4.07 2.69 0.39
CA ILE A 39 3.77 1.50 1.20
C ILE A 39 4.04 0.24 0.37
N ILE A 40 3.55 0.18 -0.86
CA ILE A 40 3.73 -0.98 -1.73
C ILE A 40 5.22 -1.24 -1.97
N GLN A 41 6.00 -0.20 -2.21
CA GLN A 41 7.43 -0.37 -2.42
C GLN A 41 8.10 -0.98 -1.20
N VAL A 42 7.83 -0.48 -0.03
CA VAL A 42 8.45 -0.97 1.21
C VAL A 42 7.96 -2.38 1.53
N GLU A 43 6.67 -2.66 1.34
CA GLU A 43 6.09 -3.95 1.71
C GLU A 43 6.47 -5.08 0.76
N SER A 44 6.41 -4.84 -0.55
CA SER A 44 6.54 -5.92 -1.52
C SER A 44 7.52 -5.63 -2.65
N ASP A 45 8.03 -4.42 -2.72
CA ASP A 45 8.86 -3.97 -3.86
C ASP A 45 8.12 -4.21 -5.19
N PHE A 46 6.81 -3.96 -5.20
CA PHE A 46 5.91 -4.13 -6.35
C PHE A 46 5.79 -5.57 -6.83
N LYS A 47 6.04 -6.55 -5.96
CA LYS A 47 5.92 -7.95 -6.33
C LYS A 47 4.53 -8.47 -6.00
N LYS A 48 3.76 -8.76 -7.05
CA LYS A 48 2.36 -9.17 -6.92
C LYS A 48 2.16 -10.39 -6.03
N TYR A 49 3.09 -11.33 -6.06
CA TYR A 49 2.96 -12.59 -5.33
C TYR A 49 3.86 -12.68 -4.11
N ALA A 50 4.28 -11.55 -3.57
CA ALA A 50 5.13 -11.51 -2.37
C ALA A 50 4.42 -12.18 -1.19
N ILE A 51 5.17 -12.99 -0.44
CA ILE A 51 4.69 -13.64 0.78
C ILE A 51 5.75 -13.44 1.85
N SER A 52 5.37 -12.84 2.99
CA SER A 52 6.32 -12.64 4.09
C SER A 52 6.44 -13.89 4.95
N HIS A 53 7.43 -13.92 5.84
CA HIS A 53 7.59 -15.00 6.79
C HIS A 53 6.35 -15.19 7.66
N ALA A 54 5.66 -14.11 7.98
CA ALA A 54 4.46 -14.15 8.80
C ALA A 54 3.20 -14.51 8.01
N GLY A 55 3.32 -14.63 6.68
CA GLY A 55 2.18 -14.99 5.83
C GLY A 55 1.42 -13.82 5.25
N ALA A 56 1.97 -12.61 5.29
CA ALA A 56 1.36 -11.46 4.63
C ALA A 56 1.48 -11.60 3.12
N LEU A 57 0.44 -11.21 2.37
CA LEU A 57 0.30 -11.53 0.95
C LEU A 57 0.22 -10.28 0.07
N GLY A 58 0.94 -10.32 -1.05
CA GLY A 58 0.77 -9.43 -2.19
C GLY A 58 1.33 -8.04 -2.03
N TYR A 59 0.88 -7.15 -2.88
CA TYR A 59 1.42 -5.79 -3.00
C TYR A 59 1.49 -5.03 -1.68
N MET A 60 0.42 -5.02 -0.90
CA MET A 60 0.36 -4.28 0.36
C MET A 60 0.54 -5.18 1.59
N GLN A 61 0.90 -6.45 1.37
CA GLN A 61 1.21 -7.41 2.44
C GLN A 61 0.07 -7.54 3.44
N ILE A 62 -1.04 -8.05 2.96
CA ILE A 62 -2.26 -8.21 3.76
C ILE A 62 -2.24 -9.55 4.48
N MET A 63 -2.47 -9.53 5.79
CA MET A 63 -2.61 -10.76 6.56
C MET A 63 -3.95 -11.42 6.25
N PRO A 64 -3.97 -12.74 6.03
CA PRO A 64 -5.21 -13.43 5.63
C PRO A 64 -6.37 -13.29 6.60
N PHE A 65 -6.13 -13.04 7.88
CA PHE A 65 -7.24 -12.91 8.84
C PHE A 65 -8.18 -11.75 8.49
N TRP A 66 -7.70 -10.75 7.72
CA TRP A 66 -8.54 -9.63 7.31
C TRP A 66 -9.70 -10.07 6.40
N ILE A 67 -9.55 -11.19 5.70
CA ILE A 67 -10.62 -11.72 4.86
C ILE A 67 -11.86 -11.99 5.70
N GLU A 68 -11.68 -12.56 6.88
CA GLU A 68 -12.79 -12.86 7.76
C GLU A 68 -13.34 -11.61 8.46
N THR A 69 -12.49 -10.61 8.64
CA THR A 69 -12.85 -9.40 9.38
C THR A 69 -13.62 -8.39 8.52
N ILE A 70 -13.15 -8.16 7.28
CA ILE A 70 -13.71 -7.10 6.45
C ILE A 70 -14.09 -7.56 5.04
N GLY A 71 -13.93 -8.83 4.73
CA GLY A 71 -14.13 -9.30 3.37
C GLY A 71 -14.95 -10.56 3.26
N SER A 72 -14.65 -11.32 2.23
CA SER A 72 -15.36 -12.55 1.87
C SER A 72 -14.35 -13.66 1.60
N LYS A 73 -14.72 -14.91 1.91
CA LYS A 73 -13.87 -16.08 1.67
C LYS A 73 -13.42 -16.22 0.21
N ASP A 74 -14.18 -15.64 -0.71
CA ASP A 74 -13.87 -15.73 -2.13
C ASP A 74 -12.76 -14.78 -2.56
N HIS A 75 -12.34 -13.89 -1.67
CA HIS A 75 -11.34 -12.89 -2.02
C HIS A 75 -9.95 -13.51 -2.13
N ASN A 76 -9.30 -13.27 -3.27
CA ASN A 76 -7.91 -13.66 -3.48
C ASN A 76 -7.02 -12.44 -3.23
N LEU A 77 -6.23 -12.50 -2.16
CA LEU A 77 -5.39 -11.37 -1.77
C LEU A 77 -4.22 -11.08 -2.72
N PHE A 78 -3.95 -11.96 -3.67
CA PHE A 78 -2.99 -11.64 -4.73
C PHE A 78 -3.61 -10.85 -5.89
N HIS A 79 -4.94 -10.79 -5.95
CA HIS A 79 -5.62 -10.01 -6.99
C HIS A 79 -5.38 -8.52 -6.75
N LEU A 80 -5.00 -7.79 -7.79
CA LEU A 80 -4.60 -6.39 -7.67
C LEU A 80 -5.65 -5.53 -6.95
N ARG A 81 -6.86 -5.47 -7.44
CA ARG A 81 -7.90 -4.62 -6.84
C ARG A 81 -8.21 -5.00 -5.43
N ILE A 82 -8.32 -6.31 -5.18
CA ILE A 82 -8.68 -6.81 -3.86
C ILE A 82 -7.59 -6.48 -2.87
N ASN A 83 -6.33 -6.74 -3.23
CA ASN A 83 -5.21 -6.44 -2.34
C ASN A 83 -5.16 -4.95 -1.97
N LEU A 84 -5.24 -4.08 -2.96
CA LEU A 84 -5.17 -2.64 -2.72
C LEU A 84 -6.39 -2.11 -1.96
N ARG A 85 -7.56 -2.67 -2.22
CA ARG A 85 -8.75 -2.29 -1.47
C ARG A 85 -8.61 -2.62 0.01
N TYR A 86 -8.17 -3.84 0.32
CA TYR A 86 -7.92 -4.23 1.71
C TYR A 86 -6.87 -3.33 2.34
N GLY A 87 -5.74 -3.14 1.66
CA GLY A 87 -4.64 -2.34 2.21
C GLY A 87 -5.04 -0.91 2.50
N CYS A 88 -5.75 -0.27 1.57
CA CYS A 88 -6.20 1.10 1.76
C CYS A 88 -7.24 1.23 2.86
N MET A 89 -8.17 0.26 2.96
CA MET A 89 -9.18 0.26 4.03
C MET A 89 -8.53 0.05 5.39
N ILE A 90 -7.58 -0.88 5.48
CA ILE A 90 -6.89 -1.18 6.73
C ILE A 90 -6.08 0.03 7.18
N PHE A 91 -5.31 0.62 6.27
CA PHE A 91 -4.52 1.79 6.63
C PHE A 91 -5.41 2.96 7.04
N ARG A 92 -6.50 3.22 6.32
CA ARG A 92 -7.46 4.27 6.68
C ARG A 92 -8.01 4.05 8.08
N HIS A 93 -8.36 2.80 8.40
CA HIS A 93 -8.85 2.44 9.72
C HIS A 93 -7.83 2.80 10.81
N TYR A 94 -6.57 2.43 10.62
CA TYR A 94 -5.53 2.76 11.59
C TYR A 94 -5.24 4.25 11.66
N LEU A 95 -5.30 4.94 10.52
CA LEU A 95 -5.11 6.40 10.52
C LEU A 95 -6.21 7.09 11.32
N ASP A 96 -7.45 6.61 11.22
CA ASP A 96 -8.55 7.14 12.01
C ASP A 96 -8.37 6.86 13.49
N ILE A 97 -7.96 5.65 13.85
CA ILE A 97 -7.67 5.31 15.26
C ILE A 97 -6.60 6.24 15.81
N GLU A 98 -5.56 6.52 15.03
CA GLU A 98 -4.45 7.36 15.46
C GLU A 98 -4.68 8.85 15.20
N LYS A 99 -5.92 9.22 14.86
CA LYS A 99 -6.33 10.62 14.70
C LYS A 99 -5.46 11.40 13.71
N GLY A 100 -5.12 10.77 12.60
CA GLY A 100 -4.31 11.39 11.55
C GLY A 100 -2.81 11.32 11.76
N ASN A 101 -2.33 10.63 12.77
CA ASN A 101 -0.90 10.48 12.99
C ASN A 101 -0.36 9.37 12.09
N TYR A 102 0.30 9.76 10.99
CA TYR A 102 0.81 8.83 10.00
C TYR A 102 1.89 7.91 10.55
N PHE A 103 2.78 8.43 11.39
CA PHE A 103 3.84 7.63 11.99
C PHE A 103 3.25 6.44 12.77
N ARG A 104 2.26 6.72 13.60
CA ARG A 104 1.64 5.67 14.42
C ARG A 104 0.76 4.75 13.58
N ALA A 105 0.03 5.29 12.61
CA ALA A 105 -0.79 4.47 11.72
C ALA A 105 0.06 3.48 10.92
N LEU A 106 1.20 3.93 10.41
CA LEU A 106 2.15 3.05 9.71
C LEU A 106 2.69 1.96 10.62
N GLY A 107 2.99 2.29 11.87
CA GLY A 107 3.44 1.29 12.84
C GLY A 107 2.38 0.23 13.09
N ARG A 108 1.11 0.63 13.24
CA ARG A 108 0.02 -0.34 13.39
C ARG A 108 -0.15 -1.20 12.15
N TYR A 109 -0.07 -0.57 10.98
CA TYR A 109 -0.22 -1.28 9.72
C TYR A 109 0.81 -2.40 9.58
N ASN A 110 2.05 -2.11 9.91
CA ASN A 110 3.15 -3.06 9.79
C ASN A 110 3.26 -4.02 10.98
N GLY A 111 2.56 -3.76 12.07
CA GLY A 111 2.68 -4.55 13.29
C GLY A 111 3.91 -4.19 14.13
N SER A 112 4.45 -2.99 13.96
CA SER A 112 5.64 -2.53 14.66
C SER A 112 5.41 -1.21 15.37
N LEU A 113 4.23 -1.02 15.94
CA LEU A 113 3.85 0.21 16.61
C LEU A 113 4.90 0.63 17.66
N GLY A 114 5.30 1.89 17.59
CA GLY A 114 6.30 2.43 18.50
C GLY A 114 7.73 2.35 17.98
N GLN A 115 7.98 1.57 16.92
CA GLN A 115 9.30 1.49 16.31
C GLN A 115 9.36 2.39 15.08
N SER A 116 10.50 3.03 14.86
CA SER A 116 10.63 4.03 13.81
C SER A 116 11.09 3.50 12.46
N ALA A 117 11.64 2.29 12.39
CA ALA A 117 12.27 1.78 11.17
C ALA A 117 11.31 1.76 9.98
N TYR A 118 10.15 1.13 10.12
CA TYR A 118 9.20 1.00 9.02
C TYR A 118 8.60 2.35 8.61
N PRO A 119 8.08 3.18 9.53
CA PRO A 119 7.56 4.47 9.11
C PRO A 119 8.59 5.35 8.41
N GLN A 120 9.84 5.30 8.84
CA GLN A 120 10.90 6.07 8.19
C GLN A 120 11.17 5.61 6.77
N LEU A 121 11.13 4.30 6.51
CA LEU A 121 11.28 3.78 5.15
C LEU A 121 10.15 4.27 4.25
N VAL A 122 8.91 4.23 4.74
CA VAL A 122 7.76 4.69 3.96
C VAL A 122 7.86 6.20 3.70
N PHE A 123 8.17 6.99 4.73
CA PHE A 123 8.30 8.44 4.58
C PHE A 123 9.42 8.79 3.60
N LYS A 124 10.53 8.07 3.65
CA LYS A 124 11.64 8.30 2.73
C LYS A 124 11.22 8.02 1.29
N ALA A 125 10.54 6.88 1.06
CA ALA A 125 10.05 6.54 -0.28
C ALA A 125 9.05 7.58 -0.78
N TRP A 126 8.14 8.01 0.08
CA TRP A 126 7.13 9.02 -0.25
C TRP A 126 7.80 10.34 -0.62
N ARG A 127 8.78 10.76 0.17
CA ARG A 127 9.45 12.02 -0.03
C ARG A 127 10.38 12.03 -1.25
N THR A 128 11.07 10.92 -1.50
CA THR A 128 12.14 10.90 -2.50
C THR A 128 11.78 10.21 -3.81
N ARG A 129 10.79 9.30 -3.80
CA ARG A 129 10.48 8.52 -5.00
C ARG A 129 9.09 8.80 -5.56
N TRP A 130 8.09 8.95 -4.69
CA TRP A 130 6.70 9.01 -5.14
C TRP A 130 6.04 10.35 -4.88
N ASN A 131 6.73 11.27 -4.23
CA ASN A 131 6.21 12.62 -4.01
C ASN A 131 6.50 13.48 -5.24
N TYR A 132 5.54 13.59 -6.13
CA TYR A 132 5.69 14.47 -7.25
C TYR A 132 5.30 15.87 -6.81
N PRO A 133 6.12 16.87 -7.10
CA PRO A 133 5.74 18.23 -6.81
C PRO A 133 4.42 18.47 -7.50
N SER A 134 3.59 19.14 -6.79
CA SER A 134 2.40 19.61 -7.36
C SER A 134 2.79 20.29 -8.61
N GLN A 135 2.15 20.01 -9.60
CA GLN A 135 2.53 20.61 -10.76
C GLN A 135 2.03 21.92 -10.84
N THR A 136 2.03 22.12 -9.86
CA THR A 136 1.88 23.34 -9.67
C THR A 136 2.29 24.07 -10.23
#